data_176670c818d8b259835d0d18850c1df6
#
_entry.id   176670c818d8b259835d0d18850c1df6
#
_cell.length_a   1.000
_cell.length_b   1.000
_cell.length_c   1.000
_cell.angle_alpha   90.00
_cell.angle_beta   90.00
_cell.angle_gamma   90.00
#
_symmetry.space_group_name_H-M   'P 1'
#
loop_
_entity.id
_entity.type
_entity.pdbx_description
1 polymer ?
#
loop_
_entity_poly.entity_id
_entity_poly.type
_entity_poly.pdbx_seq_one_letter_code
_entity_poly.pdbx_strand_id
1 'polypeptide(L)'
;MLRKNRQLTLMASLLLLLALTLFWAGCNRDTGSSMTSTSPDLLSASQVTAFKVAVTIQERHTDALLKNPGVVGTGIATNGQGDLVIKVFTDRAPHLVMGLPETLDGLPVEIVETGPIEALSL
;
A
#
# COMPACT_ATOMS: atom_id res chain seq x y z
N MET A 1 -44.35 21.41 -48.28
CA MET A 1 -44.09 21.12 -46.84
C MET A 1 -43.00 20.09 -46.57
N LEU A 2 -42.63 19.24 -47.49
CA LEU A 2 -41.61 18.21 -47.33
C LEU A 2 -40.13 18.71 -47.38
N ARG A 3 -39.87 19.86 -47.98
CA ARG A 3 -38.49 20.39 -48.07
C ARG A 3 -37.99 21.00 -46.77
N LYS A 4 -38.86 21.51 -45.91
CA LYS A 4 -38.47 22.19 -44.67
C LYS A 4 -38.02 21.17 -43.59
N ASN A 5 -38.59 19.97 -43.59
CA ASN A 5 -38.26 18.92 -42.64
C ASN A 5 -36.94 18.22 -42.98
N ARG A 6 -36.56 18.16 -44.26
CA ARG A 6 -35.27 17.56 -44.66
C ARG A 6 -34.09 18.43 -44.26
N GLN A 7 -34.26 19.75 -44.27
CA GLN A 7 -33.22 20.66 -43.82
C GLN A 7 -33.02 20.59 -42.31
N LEU A 8 -34.10 20.43 -41.54
CA LEU A 8 -34.05 20.32 -40.09
C LEU A 8 -33.38 19.03 -39.64
N THR A 9 -33.67 17.91 -40.33
CA THR A 9 -33.06 16.61 -40.02
C THR A 9 -31.59 16.56 -40.41
N LEU A 10 -31.18 17.22 -41.50
CA LEU A 10 -29.77 17.31 -41.89
C LEU A 10 -28.95 18.15 -40.91
N MET A 11 -29.53 19.28 -40.44
CA MET A 11 -28.87 20.12 -39.44
C MET A 11 -28.77 19.44 -38.08
N ALA A 12 -29.78 18.69 -37.66
CA ALA A 12 -29.74 17.91 -36.44
C ALA A 12 -28.70 16.76 -36.50
N SER A 13 -28.60 16.11 -37.63
CA SER A 13 -27.62 15.05 -37.87
C SER A 13 -26.18 15.60 -37.90
N LEU A 14 -25.97 16.77 -38.46
CA LEU A 14 -24.65 17.40 -38.51
C LEU A 14 -24.20 17.88 -37.13
N LEU A 15 -25.11 18.42 -36.32
CA LEU A 15 -24.83 18.80 -34.92
C LEU A 15 -24.51 17.59 -34.03
N LEU A 16 -25.22 16.50 -34.25
CA LEU A 16 -24.95 15.24 -33.51
C LEU A 16 -23.58 14.67 -33.84
N LEU A 17 -23.19 14.69 -35.11
CA LEU A 17 -21.85 14.24 -35.55
C LEU A 17 -20.73 15.14 -35.02
N LEU A 18 -20.96 16.45 -34.94
CA LEU A 18 -19.98 17.41 -34.38
C LEU A 18 -19.79 17.20 -32.87
N ALA A 19 -20.89 16.89 -32.15
CA ALA A 19 -20.82 16.60 -30.74
C ALA A 19 -20.04 15.29 -30.44
N LEU A 20 -20.19 14.27 -31.31
CA LEU A 20 -19.48 13.01 -31.16
C LEU A 20 -17.97 13.14 -31.40
N THR A 21 -17.55 14.03 -32.30
CA THR A 21 -16.12 14.27 -32.58
C THR A 21 -15.42 15.03 -31.47
N LEU A 22 -16.12 15.90 -30.75
CA LEU A 22 -15.57 16.61 -29.59
C LEU A 22 -15.41 15.72 -28.36
N PHE A 23 -16.19 14.63 -28.26
CA PHE A 23 -16.08 13.70 -27.14
C PHE A 23 -14.88 12.73 -27.26
N TRP A 24 -14.35 12.53 -28.48
CA TRP A 24 -13.20 11.68 -28.71
C TRP A 24 -11.84 12.37 -28.57
N ALA A 25 -11.82 13.68 -28.53
CA ALA A 25 -10.59 14.46 -28.36
C ALA A 25 -10.15 14.63 -26.88
N GLY A 26 -10.94 14.14 -25.93
CA GLY A 26 -10.70 14.28 -24.49
C GLY A 26 -9.95 13.12 -23.81
N CYS A 27 -9.68 12.03 -24.51
CA CYS A 27 -9.06 10.84 -23.91
C CYS A 27 -7.68 10.50 -24.48
N ASN A 28 -6.93 11.49 -24.93
CA ASN A 28 -5.54 11.24 -25.32
C ASN A 28 -4.59 12.15 -24.55
N ARG A 29 -4.65 12.02 -23.24
CA ARG A 29 -3.59 12.45 -22.35
C ARG A 29 -3.24 11.29 -21.49
N ASP A 30 -2.24 10.58 -21.93
CA ASP A 30 -1.12 10.05 -21.19
C ASP A 30 -0.51 8.90 -21.92
N THR A 31 0.27 9.24 -22.90
CA THR A 31 1.41 8.42 -23.22
C THR A 31 2.66 9.19 -22.84
N GLY A 32 2.69 9.61 -21.60
CA GLY A 32 3.91 9.82 -20.90
C GLY A 32 4.29 8.51 -20.26
N SER A 33 4.81 7.57 -21.02
CA SER A 33 5.67 6.53 -20.46
C SER A 33 6.96 7.20 -20.02
N SER A 34 6.88 8.03 -18.98
CA SER A 34 8.00 8.18 -18.11
C SER A 34 8.14 6.84 -17.42
N MET A 35 9.02 6.00 -17.91
CA MET A 35 9.72 5.09 -17.05
C MET A 35 10.42 5.97 -16.02
N THR A 36 9.67 6.38 -15.03
CA THR A 36 10.22 6.83 -13.79
C THR A 36 10.87 5.59 -13.23
N SER A 37 12.16 5.47 -13.48
CA SER A 37 13.01 4.72 -12.59
C SER A 37 12.53 5.12 -11.20
N THR A 38 11.89 4.20 -10.52
CA THR A 38 11.55 4.32 -9.11
C THR A 38 12.88 4.44 -8.40
N SER A 39 13.39 5.66 -8.35
CA SER A 39 14.40 6.01 -7.38
C SER A 39 13.77 5.67 -6.03
N PRO A 40 14.44 4.91 -5.17
CA PRO A 40 13.93 4.59 -3.82
C PRO A 40 13.90 5.81 -2.90
N ASP A 41 13.81 6.97 -3.44
CA ASP A 41 14.20 8.22 -2.81
C ASP A 41 13.07 9.23 -2.81
N LEU A 42 11.89 8.88 -2.29
CA LEU A 42 10.94 9.91 -1.85
C LEU A 42 9.92 9.30 -0.87
N LEU A 43 10.41 8.68 0.18
CA LEU A 43 9.62 8.68 1.40
C LEU A 43 9.43 10.16 1.77
N SER A 44 8.20 10.61 1.85
CA SER A 44 7.93 11.97 2.32
C SER A 44 8.59 12.18 3.69
N ALA A 45 8.98 13.39 4.03
CA ALA A 45 9.61 13.67 5.32
C ALA A 45 8.75 13.17 6.50
N SER A 46 7.43 13.14 6.35
CA SER A 46 6.50 12.57 7.34
C SER A 46 6.62 11.05 7.47
N GLN A 47 6.80 10.32 6.36
CA GLN A 47 7.00 8.87 6.39
C GLN A 47 8.33 8.48 7.01
N VAL A 48 9.39 9.24 6.72
CA VAL A 48 10.70 9.06 7.37
C VAL A 48 10.61 9.28 8.87
N THR A 49 9.89 10.30 9.31
CA THR A 49 9.69 10.59 10.72
C THR A 49 8.87 9.49 11.40
N ALA A 50 7.77 9.05 10.79
CA ALA A 50 6.94 7.96 11.32
C ALA A 50 7.75 6.65 11.43
N PHE A 51 8.58 6.34 10.44
CA PHE A 51 9.44 5.16 10.46
C PHE A 51 10.48 5.24 11.60
N LYS A 52 11.11 6.38 11.83
CA LYS A 52 12.04 6.57 12.94
C LYS A 52 11.38 6.37 14.30
N VAL A 53 10.16 6.86 14.46
CA VAL A 53 9.37 6.63 15.68
C VAL A 53 9.08 5.14 15.85
N ALA A 54 8.68 4.44 14.78
CA ALA A 54 8.42 3.01 14.82
C ALA A 54 9.68 2.22 15.22
N VAL A 55 10.86 2.58 14.68
CA VAL A 55 12.15 1.97 15.08
C VAL A 55 12.39 2.16 16.58
N THR A 56 12.22 3.35 17.10
CA THR A 56 12.41 3.62 18.54
C THR A 56 11.46 2.80 19.41
N ILE A 57 10.21 2.64 18.99
CA ILE A 57 9.22 1.81 19.70
C ILE A 57 9.63 0.35 19.64
N GLN A 58 10.00 -0.15 18.48
CA GLN A 58 10.45 -1.54 18.30
C GLN A 58 11.65 -1.84 19.20
N GLU A 59 12.71 -1.03 19.15
CA GLU A 59 13.93 -1.22 19.95
C GLU A 59 13.61 -1.27 21.44
N ARG A 60 12.74 -0.38 21.93
CA ARG A 60 12.35 -0.34 23.34
C ARG A 60 11.66 -1.63 23.82
N HIS A 61 10.88 -2.25 22.96
CA HIS A 61 10.06 -3.42 23.32
C HIS A 61 10.66 -4.76 22.89
N THR A 62 11.66 -4.77 22.02
CA THR A 62 12.25 -5.98 21.45
C THR A 62 12.74 -6.94 22.52
N ASP A 63 13.47 -6.47 23.52
CA ASP A 63 14.00 -7.32 24.59
C ASP A 63 12.90 -8.00 25.41
N ALA A 64 11.80 -7.29 25.64
CA ALA A 64 10.65 -7.83 26.36
C ALA A 64 9.89 -8.85 25.51
N LEU A 65 9.76 -8.60 24.22
CA LEU A 65 9.10 -9.51 23.27
C LEU A 65 9.88 -10.80 23.09
N LEU A 66 11.21 -10.73 22.97
CA LEU A 66 12.10 -11.89 22.81
C LEU A 66 12.14 -12.80 24.05
N LYS A 67 11.70 -12.32 25.21
CA LYS A 67 11.56 -13.16 26.41
C LYS A 67 10.36 -14.11 26.35
N ASN A 68 9.39 -13.83 25.44
CA ASN A 68 8.24 -14.71 25.28
C ASN A 68 8.66 -15.99 24.54
N PRO A 69 8.33 -17.17 25.08
CA PRO A 69 8.62 -18.44 24.43
C PRO A 69 7.97 -18.51 23.05
N GLY A 70 8.75 -18.81 22.02
CA GLY A 70 8.29 -18.89 20.65
C GLY A 70 8.49 -17.62 19.82
N VAL A 71 8.90 -16.50 20.42
CA VAL A 71 9.29 -15.30 19.68
C VAL A 71 10.76 -15.44 19.25
N VAL A 72 11.01 -15.28 17.95
CA VAL A 72 12.36 -15.41 17.35
C VAL A 72 12.90 -14.11 16.81
N GLY A 73 12.07 -13.08 16.69
CA GLY A 73 12.50 -11.78 16.19
C GLY A 73 11.38 -10.75 16.11
N THR A 74 11.77 -9.53 15.85
CA THR A 74 10.85 -8.41 15.60
C THR A 74 11.28 -7.63 14.35
N GLY A 75 10.34 -6.93 13.73
CA GLY A 75 10.61 -6.10 12.56
C GLY A 75 9.56 -5.01 12.39
N ILE A 76 9.80 -4.08 11.47
CA ILE A 76 8.83 -3.06 11.07
C ILE A 76 8.43 -3.34 9.63
N ALA A 77 7.15 -3.23 9.36
CA ALA A 77 6.59 -3.38 8.02
C ALA A 77 5.41 -2.43 7.82
N THR A 78 4.87 -2.42 6.62
CA THR A 78 3.58 -1.82 6.33
C THR A 78 2.54 -2.92 6.14
N ASN A 79 1.34 -2.71 6.67
CA ASN A 79 0.21 -3.61 6.43
C ASN A 79 -0.38 -3.38 5.03
N GLY A 80 -1.43 -4.14 4.68
CA GLY A 80 -2.12 -4.01 3.39
C GLY A 80 -2.82 -2.66 3.18
N GLN A 81 -2.99 -1.85 4.21
CA GLN A 81 -3.54 -0.50 4.15
C GLN A 81 -2.45 0.59 4.06
N GLY A 82 -1.17 0.23 4.18
CA GLY A 82 -0.05 1.17 4.15
C GLY A 82 0.34 1.74 5.51
N ASP A 83 -0.26 1.26 6.59
CA ASP A 83 0.10 1.67 7.95
C ASP A 83 1.32 0.92 8.46
N LEU A 84 2.15 1.60 9.25
CA LEU A 84 3.29 0.97 9.92
C LEU A 84 2.81 0.01 11.02
N VAL A 85 3.37 -1.19 11.01
CA VAL A 85 3.10 -2.23 12.00
C VAL A 85 4.40 -2.82 12.53
N ILE A 86 4.38 -3.29 13.77
CA ILE A 86 5.48 -4.08 14.33
C ILE A 86 5.18 -5.55 14.08
N LYS A 87 6.04 -6.22 13.33
CA LYS A 87 5.96 -7.67 13.14
C LYS A 87 6.73 -8.39 14.24
N VAL A 88 6.08 -9.38 14.82
CA VAL A 88 6.68 -10.32 15.79
C VAL A 88 6.75 -11.66 15.10
N PHE A 89 7.96 -12.13 14.88
CA PHE A 89 8.22 -13.41 14.21
C PHE A 89 8.24 -14.53 15.27
N THR A 90 7.55 -15.63 14.96
CA THR A 90 7.40 -16.77 15.88
C THR A 90 7.80 -18.08 15.23
N ASP A 91 8.37 -18.99 16.02
CA ASP A 91 8.73 -20.34 15.58
C ASP A 91 7.54 -21.31 15.53
N ARG A 92 6.39 -20.87 16.01
CA ARG A 92 5.15 -21.63 16.12
C ARG A 92 3.93 -20.78 15.80
N ALA A 93 2.79 -21.44 15.65
CA ALA A 93 1.54 -20.77 15.32
C ALA A 93 1.17 -19.67 16.33
N PRO A 94 0.64 -18.54 15.89
CA PRO A 94 0.35 -17.36 16.73
C PRO A 94 -0.51 -17.67 17.97
N HIS A 95 -1.46 -18.60 17.85
CA HIS A 95 -2.35 -19.00 18.96
C HIS A 95 -1.64 -19.79 20.08
N LEU A 96 -0.41 -20.26 19.83
CA LEU A 96 0.43 -20.96 20.80
C LEU A 96 1.41 -20.02 21.52
N VAL A 97 1.50 -18.76 21.08
CA VAL A 97 2.35 -17.74 21.70
C VAL A 97 1.47 -16.84 22.54
N MET A 98 1.59 -16.96 23.86
CA MET A 98 0.76 -16.19 24.80
C MET A 98 1.48 -14.91 25.26
N GLY A 99 0.69 -13.90 25.65
CA GLY A 99 1.23 -12.71 26.29
C GLY A 99 1.81 -11.66 25.34
N LEU A 100 1.58 -11.78 24.03
CA LEU A 100 1.94 -10.73 23.09
C LEU A 100 0.87 -9.63 23.08
N PRO A 101 1.26 -8.36 23.15
CA PRO A 101 0.32 -7.25 23.05
C PRO A 101 -0.19 -7.08 21.60
N GLU A 102 -1.41 -6.59 21.46
CA GLU A 102 -1.98 -6.26 20.14
C GLU A 102 -1.45 -4.92 19.60
N THR A 103 -0.96 -4.06 20.47
CA THR A 103 -0.37 -2.75 20.10
C THR A 103 0.82 -2.44 21.00
N LEU A 104 1.78 -1.71 20.47
CA LEU A 104 2.94 -1.18 21.18
C LEU A 104 3.03 0.32 20.94
N ASP A 105 2.85 1.12 21.99
CA ASP A 105 2.87 2.59 21.92
C ASP A 105 2.03 3.17 20.77
N GLY A 106 0.87 2.55 20.48
CA GLY A 106 -0.05 2.96 19.42
C GLY A 106 0.20 2.35 18.05
N LEU A 107 1.28 1.59 17.85
CA LEU A 107 1.51 0.81 16.62
C LEU A 107 0.88 -0.58 16.75
N PRO A 108 0.14 -1.04 15.72
CA PRO A 108 -0.38 -2.40 15.68
C PRO A 108 0.74 -3.44 15.68
N VAL A 109 0.50 -4.58 16.30
CA VAL A 109 1.40 -5.74 16.28
C VAL A 109 0.80 -6.83 15.40
N GLU A 110 1.59 -7.29 14.45
CA GLU A 110 1.27 -8.47 13.62
C GLU A 110 2.18 -9.63 13.99
N ILE A 111 1.59 -10.79 14.30
CA ILE A 111 2.33 -12.01 14.59
C ILE A 111 2.47 -12.79 13.29
N VAL A 112 3.70 -13.15 12.96
CA VAL A 112 4.04 -13.89 11.73
C VAL A 112 4.78 -15.16 12.09
N GLU A 113 4.21 -16.29 11.77
CA GLU A 113 4.87 -17.58 11.91
C GLU A 113 5.94 -17.73 10.82
N THR A 114 7.19 -17.90 11.22
CA THR A 114 8.33 -18.16 10.31
C THR A 114 8.85 -19.58 10.39
N GLY A 115 8.38 -20.34 11.39
CA GLY A 115 9.00 -21.60 11.74
C GLY A 115 10.35 -21.43 12.44
N PRO A 116 11.00 -22.55 12.79
CA PRO A 116 12.31 -22.53 13.43
C PRO A 116 13.36 -21.91 12.50
N ILE A 117 14.11 -20.93 13.02
CA ILE A 117 15.24 -20.34 12.28
C ILE A 117 16.46 -21.21 12.51
N GLU A 118 16.87 -21.96 11.50
CA GLU A 118 18.11 -22.72 11.52
C GLU A 118 19.24 -21.88 10.95
N ALA A 119 20.35 -21.75 11.71
CA ALA A 119 21.56 -21.17 11.19
C ALA A 119 22.15 -22.11 10.13
N LEU A 120 22.38 -21.62 8.92
CA LEU A 120 23.16 -22.34 7.91
C LEU A 120 24.55 -22.59 8.48
N SER A 121 24.85 -23.86 8.82
CA SER A 121 26.21 -24.29 9.08
C SER A 121 26.93 -24.34 7.74
N LEU A 122 27.87 -23.45 7.57
CA LEU A 122 28.85 -23.46 6.47
C LEU A 122 29.95 -24.45 6.74
#